data_f3746fce82e4db772cc33f83cab348b3
#
_entry.id   f3746fce82e4db772cc33f83cab348b3
#
_cell.length_a   1.000
_cell.length_b   1.000
_cell.length_c   1.000
_cell.angle_alpha   90.00
_cell.angle_beta   90.00
_cell.angle_gamma   90.00
#
_symmetry.space_group_name_H-M   'P 1'
#
loop_
_entity.id
_entity.type
_entity.pdbx_description
1 polymer ?
#
loop_
_entity_poly.entity_id
_entity_poly.type
_entity_poly.pdbx_seq_one_letter_code
_entity_poly.pdbx_strand_id
1 'polypeptide(L)'
;MSVIRRALAACAAPITTIDENGMQGFRRQYCPGSDFVGFAGHFPGHPVLPAVVQILIAEITISQATGTDRRTEGIRNAKFLRPVPPGICIVCLVTPHDDSGNLWDCRLYTDNALAASFQWLGIAVQSDNTP
;
A
#
# COMPACT_ATOMS: atom_id res chain seq x y z
N MET A 1 -9.54 2.26 -14.06
CA MET A 1 -8.61 1.72 -13.06
C MET A 1 -7.34 1.24 -13.75
N SER A 2 -6.19 1.50 -13.16
CA SER A 2 -4.94 1.09 -13.77
C SER A 2 -4.74 -0.42 -13.71
N VAL A 3 -3.93 -0.95 -14.63
CA VAL A 3 -3.59 -2.36 -14.67
C VAL A 3 -2.88 -2.77 -13.37
N ILE A 4 -1.99 -1.90 -12.86
CA ILE A 4 -1.25 -2.19 -11.62
C ILE A 4 -2.19 -2.25 -10.42
N ARG A 5 -3.14 -1.34 -10.31
CA ARG A 5 -4.11 -1.37 -9.20
C ARG A 5 -4.91 -2.66 -9.20
N ARG A 6 -5.40 -3.07 -10.37
CA ARG A 6 -6.17 -4.32 -10.48
C ARG A 6 -5.32 -5.54 -10.14
N ALA A 7 -4.07 -5.54 -10.60
CA ALA A 7 -3.16 -6.66 -10.30
C ALA A 7 -2.86 -6.75 -8.81
N LEU A 8 -2.67 -5.62 -8.13
CA LEU A 8 -2.46 -5.61 -6.68
C LEU A 8 -3.70 -6.10 -5.95
N ALA A 9 -4.88 -5.62 -6.32
CA ALA A 9 -6.12 -6.07 -5.70
C ALA A 9 -6.34 -7.57 -5.89
N ALA A 10 -5.97 -8.10 -7.05
CA ALA A 10 -6.13 -9.52 -7.37
C ALA A 10 -5.21 -10.42 -6.54
N CYS A 11 -4.06 -9.93 -6.08
CA CYS A 11 -3.11 -10.71 -5.29
C CYS A 11 -3.20 -10.42 -3.79
N ALA A 12 -4.19 -9.65 -3.35
CA ALA A 12 -4.35 -9.25 -1.96
C ALA A 12 -5.18 -10.26 -1.19
N ALA A 13 -4.77 -10.53 0.06
CA ALA A 13 -5.56 -11.28 1.02
C ALA A 13 -6.67 -10.38 1.59
N PRO A 14 -7.66 -10.95 2.31
CA PRO A 14 -8.63 -10.13 3.00
C PRO A 14 -7.95 -9.20 4.02
N ILE A 15 -8.53 -8.00 4.18
CA ILE A 15 -8.03 -7.05 5.16
C ILE A 15 -8.43 -7.49 6.56
N THR A 16 -7.54 -7.30 7.53
CA THR A 16 -7.80 -7.57 8.93
C THR A 16 -7.55 -6.33 9.77
N THR A 17 -8.22 -6.24 10.90
CA THR A 17 -8.01 -5.13 11.83
C THR A 17 -6.91 -5.47 12.81
N ILE A 18 -6.18 -4.46 13.25
CA ILE A 18 -5.17 -4.58 14.31
C ILE A 18 -5.40 -3.49 15.33
N ASP A 19 -4.98 -3.75 16.57
CA ASP A 19 -5.01 -2.75 17.63
C ASP A 19 -3.58 -2.45 18.01
N GLU A 20 -3.18 -1.19 17.84
CA GLU A 20 -1.81 -0.75 18.10
C GLU A 20 -1.88 0.47 19.01
N ASN A 21 -1.50 0.30 20.28
CA ASN A 21 -1.50 1.36 21.28
C ASN A 21 -2.85 2.05 21.43
N GLY A 22 -3.94 1.26 21.40
CA GLY A 22 -5.29 1.78 21.52
C GLY A 22 -5.86 2.38 20.25
N MET A 23 -5.10 2.37 19.15
CA MET A 23 -5.57 2.81 17.84
C MET A 23 -5.86 1.62 16.96
N GLN A 24 -7.02 1.65 16.30
CA GLN A 24 -7.37 0.62 15.35
C GLN A 24 -6.65 0.86 14.02
N GLY A 25 -5.83 -0.09 13.62
CA GLY A 25 -5.21 -0.10 12.32
C GLY A 25 -5.71 -1.25 11.47
N PHE A 26 -5.08 -1.43 10.32
CA PHE A 26 -5.47 -2.44 9.35
C PHE A 26 -4.23 -3.10 8.77
N ARG A 27 -4.37 -4.40 8.48
CA ARG A 27 -3.31 -5.23 7.91
C ARG A 27 -3.84 -5.93 6.68
N ARG A 28 -3.04 -5.94 5.63
CA ARG A 28 -3.37 -6.67 4.42
C ARG A 28 -2.10 -7.22 3.81
N GLN A 29 -2.15 -8.47 3.33
CA GLN A 29 -1.02 -9.11 2.68
C GLN A 29 -1.23 -9.10 1.17
N TYR A 30 -0.16 -8.82 0.44
CA TYR A 30 -0.12 -8.82 -1.02
C TYR A 30 0.97 -9.77 -1.47
N CYS A 31 0.64 -10.67 -2.38
CA CYS A 31 1.61 -11.66 -2.88
C CYS A 31 1.68 -11.57 -4.41
N PRO A 32 2.34 -10.54 -4.96
CA PRO A 32 2.49 -10.43 -6.40
C PRO A 32 3.42 -11.52 -6.91
N GLY A 33 3.03 -12.16 -8.00
CA GLY A 33 3.86 -13.18 -8.64
C GLY A 33 5.08 -12.57 -9.32
N SER A 34 6.00 -13.42 -9.75
CA SER A 34 7.22 -12.97 -10.43
C SER A 34 6.92 -12.27 -11.76
N ASP A 35 5.77 -12.51 -12.35
CA ASP A 35 5.31 -11.88 -13.59
C ASP A 35 4.43 -10.65 -13.34
N PHE A 36 4.37 -10.17 -12.10
CA PHE A 36 3.56 -9.01 -11.77
C PHE A 36 3.96 -7.80 -12.60
N VAL A 37 2.97 -7.12 -13.17
CA VAL A 37 3.19 -6.03 -14.11
C VAL A 37 3.98 -4.86 -13.50
N GLY A 38 3.91 -4.68 -12.18
CA GLY A 38 4.65 -3.61 -11.49
C GLY A 38 6.16 -3.76 -11.53
N PHE A 39 6.68 -4.93 -11.91
CA PHE A 39 8.11 -5.14 -12.10
C PHE A 39 8.57 -4.83 -13.54
N ALA A 40 7.64 -4.67 -14.48
CA ALA A 40 7.96 -4.60 -15.89
C ALA A 40 8.83 -3.38 -16.21
N GLY A 41 9.91 -3.61 -16.96
CA GLY A 41 10.79 -2.54 -17.43
C GLY A 41 11.64 -1.88 -16.35
N HIS A 42 11.60 -2.36 -15.12
CA HIS A 42 12.30 -1.75 -13.99
C HIS A 42 13.48 -2.63 -13.57
N PHE A 43 14.69 -2.09 -13.68
CA PHE A 43 15.95 -2.79 -13.36
C PHE A 43 16.07 -4.14 -14.07
N PRO A 44 16.29 -4.18 -15.39
CA PRO A 44 16.44 -5.43 -16.12
C PRO A 44 17.51 -6.32 -15.49
N GLY A 45 17.18 -7.60 -15.27
CA GLY A 45 18.08 -8.56 -14.63
C GLY A 45 17.99 -8.59 -13.10
N HIS A 46 17.53 -7.52 -12.47
CA HIS A 46 17.35 -7.44 -11.01
C HIS A 46 16.08 -6.64 -10.71
N PRO A 47 14.90 -7.17 -11.07
CA PRO A 47 13.67 -6.41 -10.86
C PRO A 47 13.40 -6.22 -9.38
N VAL A 48 12.96 -5.02 -9.02
CA VAL A 48 12.50 -4.68 -7.68
C VAL A 48 11.19 -3.91 -7.79
N LEU A 49 10.40 -3.97 -6.73
CA LEU A 49 9.14 -3.24 -6.70
C LEU A 49 9.43 -1.75 -6.51
N PRO A 50 9.01 -0.88 -7.47
CA PRO A 50 9.27 0.55 -7.34
C PRO A 50 8.58 1.17 -6.13
N ALA A 51 9.15 2.26 -5.61
CA ALA A 51 8.56 3.00 -4.50
C ALA A 51 7.13 3.43 -4.80
N VAL A 52 6.86 3.87 -6.02
CA VAL A 52 5.51 4.32 -6.40
C VAL A 52 4.48 3.19 -6.28
N VAL A 53 4.87 1.96 -6.57
CA VAL A 53 3.98 0.79 -6.41
C VAL A 53 3.78 0.47 -4.93
N GLN A 54 4.83 0.61 -4.12
CA GLN A 54 4.72 0.42 -2.67
C GLN A 54 3.75 1.42 -2.05
N ILE A 55 3.80 2.68 -2.49
CA ILE A 55 2.86 3.71 -2.06
C ILE A 55 1.43 3.36 -2.50
N LEU A 56 1.28 2.84 -3.70
CA LEU A 56 -0.02 2.41 -4.21
C LEU A 56 -0.62 1.28 -3.38
N ILE A 57 0.21 0.37 -2.86
CA ILE A 57 -0.23 -0.68 -1.94
C ILE A 57 -0.88 -0.05 -0.71
N ALA A 58 -0.26 0.98 -0.12
CA ALA A 58 -0.84 1.68 1.02
C ALA A 58 -2.15 2.37 0.64
N GLU A 59 -2.21 3.03 -0.50
CA GLU A 59 -3.43 3.71 -0.97
C GLU A 59 -4.59 2.72 -1.12
N ILE A 60 -4.35 1.57 -1.71
CA ILE A 60 -5.38 0.54 -1.89
C ILE A 60 -5.83 -0.01 -0.54
N THR A 61 -4.90 -0.24 0.38
CA THR A 61 -5.21 -0.75 1.71
C THR A 61 -6.07 0.24 2.48
N ILE A 62 -5.71 1.52 2.47
CA ILE A 62 -6.46 2.57 3.16
C ILE A 62 -7.85 2.73 2.55
N SER A 63 -7.95 2.72 1.22
CA SER A 63 -9.25 2.81 0.54
C SER A 63 -10.16 1.66 0.93
N GLN A 64 -9.63 0.45 0.97
CA GLN A 64 -10.39 -0.74 1.37
C GLN A 64 -10.82 -0.64 2.83
N ALA A 65 -9.90 -0.21 3.70
CA ALA A 65 -10.16 -0.12 5.14
C ALA A 65 -11.24 0.90 5.47
N THR A 66 -11.25 2.02 4.77
CA THR A 66 -12.20 3.10 5.02
C THR A 66 -13.51 2.95 4.24
N GLY A 67 -13.55 2.04 3.26
CA GLY A 67 -14.71 1.90 2.38
C GLY A 67 -14.91 3.07 1.43
N THR A 68 -13.90 3.93 1.30
CA THR A 68 -13.96 5.13 0.48
C THR A 68 -12.76 5.14 -0.44
N ASP A 69 -12.97 5.37 -1.73
CA ASP A 69 -11.87 5.50 -2.69
C ASP A 69 -11.05 6.74 -2.34
N ARG A 70 -9.77 6.55 -2.07
CA ARG A 70 -8.86 7.60 -1.64
C ARG A 70 -7.66 7.65 -2.57
N ARG A 71 -7.14 8.84 -2.78
CA ARG A 71 -5.98 9.07 -3.64
C ARG A 71 -4.86 9.74 -2.88
N THR A 72 -3.64 9.33 -3.20
CA THR A 72 -2.43 9.90 -2.58
C THR A 72 -2.24 11.33 -3.04
N GLU A 73 -2.09 12.24 -2.08
CA GLU A 73 -1.71 13.62 -2.33
C GLU A 73 -0.25 13.89 -2.02
N GLY A 74 0.29 13.20 -1.05
CA GLY A 74 1.67 13.39 -0.64
C GLY A 74 2.18 12.29 0.25
N ILE A 75 3.50 12.23 0.35
CA ILE A 75 4.21 11.27 1.19
C ILE A 75 5.21 12.07 2.03
N ARG A 76 5.30 11.74 3.32
CA ARG A 76 6.22 12.37 4.26
C ARG A 76 7.07 11.32 4.94
N ASN A 77 8.30 11.69 5.29
CA ASN A 77 9.19 10.85 6.12
C ASN A 77 9.36 9.44 5.55
N ALA A 78 9.49 9.34 4.24
CA ALA A 78 9.59 8.05 3.58
C ALA A 78 10.97 7.44 3.75
N LYS A 79 10.99 6.14 4.09
CA LYS A 79 12.21 5.34 4.19
C LYS A 79 11.96 4.04 3.44
N PHE A 80 12.79 3.76 2.45
CA PHE A 80 12.76 2.50 1.71
C PHE A 80 14.05 1.77 2.08
N LEU A 81 13.92 0.82 3.02
CA LEU A 81 15.05 0.23 3.73
C LEU A 81 15.58 -1.03 3.06
N ARG A 82 14.72 -1.73 2.31
CA ARG A 82 15.08 -2.99 1.66
C ARG A 82 14.42 -3.05 0.29
N PRO A 83 15.12 -3.56 -0.72
CA PRO A 83 14.48 -3.83 -2.01
C PRO A 83 13.44 -4.95 -1.85
N VAL A 84 12.37 -4.87 -2.63
CA VAL A 84 11.32 -5.88 -2.67
C VAL A 84 11.43 -6.61 -4.00
N PRO A 85 12.05 -7.82 -4.01
CA PRO A 85 12.19 -8.59 -5.25
C PRO A 85 10.91 -9.33 -5.61
N PRO A 86 10.82 -9.88 -6.82
CA PRO A 86 9.68 -10.73 -7.21
C PRO A 86 9.56 -11.97 -6.33
N GLY A 87 8.34 -12.47 -6.17
CA GLY A 87 8.09 -13.73 -5.49
C GLY A 87 7.97 -13.63 -3.99
N ILE A 88 8.07 -12.43 -3.41
CA ILE A 88 7.96 -12.21 -1.97
C ILE A 88 6.61 -11.58 -1.67
N CYS A 89 5.95 -12.06 -0.62
CA CYS A 89 4.73 -11.44 -0.13
C CYS A 89 5.05 -10.21 0.71
N ILE A 90 4.17 -9.21 0.62
CA ILE A 90 4.31 -7.93 1.32
C ILE A 90 3.16 -7.81 2.30
N VAL A 91 3.48 -7.50 3.56
CA VAL A 91 2.46 -7.18 4.56
C VAL A 91 2.41 -5.68 4.73
N CYS A 92 1.25 -5.10 4.48
CA CYS A 92 1.01 -3.66 4.63
C CYS A 92 0.22 -3.41 5.91
N LEU A 93 0.78 -2.58 6.79
CA LEU A 93 0.11 -2.10 8.00
C LEU A 93 -0.16 -0.61 7.84
N VAL A 94 -1.41 -0.21 8.05
CA VAL A 94 -1.80 1.20 7.99
C VAL A 94 -2.53 1.56 9.27
N THR A 95 -2.16 2.69 9.86
CA THR A 95 -2.76 3.18 11.10
C THR A 95 -3.06 4.67 10.93
N PRO A 96 -4.27 5.14 11.29
CA PRO A 96 -4.54 6.58 11.23
C PRO A 96 -3.54 7.33 12.10
N HIS A 97 -2.97 8.41 11.56
CA HIS A 97 -2.06 9.26 12.33
C HIS A 97 -2.83 10.23 13.23
N ASP A 98 -3.99 10.67 12.77
CA ASP A 98 -4.87 11.59 13.50
C ASP A 98 -6.34 11.29 13.16
N ASP A 99 -7.24 12.14 13.64
CA ASP A 99 -8.68 11.91 13.43
C ASP A 99 -9.20 12.43 12.10
N SER A 100 -8.34 12.99 11.25
CA SER A 100 -8.78 13.58 9.98
C SER A 100 -9.22 12.53 8.96
N GLY A 101 -8.68 11.33 9.05
CA GLY A 101 -8.86 10.30 8.04
C GLY A 101 -7.98 10.48 6.81
N ASN A 102 -7.18 11.54 6.76
CA ASN A 102 -6.38 11.90 5.58
C ASN A 102 -4.89 11.61 5.75
N LEU A 103 -4.43 11.39 6.98
CA LEU A 103 -3.02 11.14 7.26
C LEU A 103 -2.86 9.80 7.96
N TRP A 104 -2.04 8.93 7.38
CA TRP A 104 -1.87 7.56 7.84
C TRP A 104 -0.40 7.22 7.97
N ASP A 105 -0.06 6.46 9.01
CA ASP A 105 1.26 5.85 9.15
C ASP A 105 1.23 4.50 8.47
N CYS A 106 2.17 4.27 7.55
CA CYS A 106 2.22 3.07 6.73
C CYS A 106 3.55 2.36 6.89
N ARG A 107 3.51 1.04 7.01
CA ARG A 107 4.69 0.20 7.09
C ARG A 107 4.50 -1.02 6.20
N LEU A 108 5.52 -1.33 5.43
CA LEU A 108 5.55 -2.52 4.59
C LEU A 108 6.62 -3.47 5.10
N TYR A 109 6.24 -4.73 5.26
CA TYR A 109 7.13 -5.77 5.74
C TYR A 109 7.30 -6.85 4.70
N THR A 110 8.52 -7.37 4.58
CA THR A 110 8.83 -8.55 3.78
C THR A 110 9.63 -9.50 4.68
N ASP A 111 9.27 -10.79 4.72
CA ASP A 111 9.94 -11.79 5.56
C ASP A 111 10.06 -11.31 7.02
N ASN A 112 9.01 -10.69 7.54
CA ASN A 112 8.93 -10.16 8.91
C ASN A 112 9.94 -9.05 9.21
N ALA A 113 10.53 -8.44 8.19
CA ALA A 113 11.44 -7.30 8.35
C ALA A 113 10.86 -6.06 7.68
N LEU A 114 11.05 -4.91 8.31
CA LEU A 114 10.54 -3.66 7.77
C LEU A 114 11.26 -3.32 6.45
N ALA A 115 10.51 -3.23 5.38
CA ALA A 115 11.03 -2.89 4.06
C ALA A 115 10.85 -1.41 3.74
N ALA A 116 9.75 -0.82 4.20
CA ALA A 116 9.48 0.60 3.94
C ALA A 116 8.58 1.16 5.03
N SER A 117 8.73 2.44 5.30
CA SER A 117 7.80 3.17 6.16
C SER A 117 7.62 4.58 5.61
N PHE A 118 6.41 5.11 5.75
CA PHE A 118 6.12 6.48 5.31
C PHE A 118 4.80 6.93 5.91
N GLN A 119 4.61 8.25 5.91
CA GLN A 119 3.32 8.82 6.19
C GLN A 119 2.62 9.10 4.86
N TRP A 120 1.39 8.63 4.76
CA TRP A 120 0.56 8.76 3.56
C TRP A 120 -0.48 9.83 3.78
N LEU A 121 -0.51 10.83 2.90
CA LEU A 121 -1.50 11.90 2.93
C LEU A 121 -2.38 11.76 1.70
N GLY A 122 -3.68 11.74 1.92
CA GLY A 122 -4.60 11.62 0.80
C GLY A 122 -6.01 12.03 1.16
N ILE A 123 -6.86 12.12 0.16
CA ILE A 123 -8.24 12.54 0.30
C ILE A 123 -9.18 11.53 -0.34
N ALA A 124 -10.43 11.56 0.12
CA ALA A 124 -11.49 10.79 -0.52
C ALA A 124 -11.78 11.38 -1.90
N VAL A 125 -11.93 10.50 -2.89
CA VAL A 125 -12.30 10.90 -4.24
C VAL A 125 -13.81 10.79 -4.35
N GLN A 126 -14.44 11.87 -4.80
CA GLN A 126 -15.87 11.84 -5.05
C GLN A 126 -16.15 11.01 -6.28
N SER A 127 -17.21 10.21 -6.18
CA SER A 127 -17.69 9.43 -7.31
C SER A 127 -18.19 10.37 -8.40
N ASP A 128 -17.81 10.08 -9.65
CA ASP A 128 -18.30 10.83 -10.82
C ASP A 128 -19.72 10.46 -11.20
N ASN A 129 -20.45 9.80 -10.32
CA ASN A 129 -21.82 9.37 -10.56
C ASN A 129 -22.85 10.44 -10.20
N THR A 130 -22.41 11.66 -10.04
CA THR A 130 -23.34 12.78 -9.89
C THR A 130 -24.04 13.01 -11.21
N PRO A 131 -25.35 13.05 -11.20
CA PRO A 131 -26.11 13.33 -12.40
C PRO A 131 -25.73 14.66 -13.01
#